data_056a45c7ff85c43749f9e87da8c70b34
#
_entry.id   056a45c7ff85c43749f9e87da8c70b34
#
_cell.length_a   1.000
_cell.length_b   1.000
_cell.length_c   1.000
_cell.angle_alpha   90.00
_cell.angle_beta   90.00
_cell.angle_gamma   90.00
#
_symmetry.space_group_name_H-M   'P 1'
#
loop_
_entity.id
_entity.type
_entity.pdbx_description
1 polymer ?
#
loop_
_entity_poly.entity_id
_entity_poly.type
_entity_poly.pdbx_seq_one_letter_code
_entity_poly.pdbx_strand_id
1 'polypeptide(L)'
;MRAPGARILGLIAAALVAGAAAAPAADAAKNLEIGIADDAAVLENPDPARAARTVADWRALGVDDVRLFALWGRISPRPRDERAPAGFDAADPDAPGYDWSALDRAVALVRGAGMAVTLSVTGPGPVWATASPSTRNARLDPVPGEFGRFARAVATRYGARVDRYILWNEPNLPLWLQPQFTCRGGTCTPASPHLYRRLVRAAQPAIRAADPGARVLIGALAPSGQNPRSRNATMRPLTFLRGLGCVDRRARRDRRGPCAGFRPAAADGIAYHPHGVRRAPDARAPQADDAGLADLGRLEALLDAVQRAGGLRNTLGRTRRFDLYLTEYGYQTDPPDRFAGVRPQQQARWLQQGAYMAWRDPRVRNMTQYVWRDERTGPNGAGWQSGLRFVDDRPKPALRSFPQPFWADRTVARRAARLWGQVRPGGSHAVSVQRRTPGSARWTTIRRLRTDGRGVFTLRVAVTRPVDYRFTWRETPGAAVRASDPRRVAPVRGR
;
A
#
# COMPACT_ATOMS: atom_id res chain seq x y z
N MET A 1 62.45 -59.49 40.09
CA MET A 1 62.79 -58.29 39.31
C MET A 1 61.54 -57.72 38.76
N ARG A 2 61.36 -56.45 38.90
CA ARG A 2 60.11 -55.67 38.88
C ARG A 2 59.42 -55.60 37.48
N ALA A 3 58.12 -55.86 37.43
CA ALA A 3 57.27 -55.53 36.31
C ALA A 3 56.76 -54.04 36.40
N PRO A 4 56.59 -53.27 35.31
CA PRO A 4 56.01 -51.99 35.34
C PRO A 4 54.51 -52.00 35.01
N GLY A 5 53.77 -51.17 35.72
CA GLY A 5 52.32 -51.08 35.65
C GLY A 5 51.77 -50.35 34.41
N ALA A 6 50.60 -50.83 33.98
CA ALA A 6 49.80 -50.30 32.93
C ALA A 6 48.96 -49.08 33.46
N ARG A 7 49.11 -47.92 32.84
CA ARG A 7 48.24 -46.75 33.08
C ARG A 7 47.08 -46.80 32.08
N ILE A 8 45.88 -46.89 32.59
CA ILE A 8 44.61 -46.76 31.84
C ILE A 8 44.35 -45.27 31.65
N LEU A 9 44.42 -44.76 30.41
CA LEU A 9 43.92 -43.44 30.04
C LEU A 9 42.42 -43.53 29.75
N GLY A 10 41.63 -42.95 30.60
CA GLY A 10 40.21 -42.75 30.35
C GLY A 10 39.99 -41.58 29.36
N LEU A 11 39.44 -41.88 28.19
CA LEU A 11 38.94 -40.87 27.23
C LEU A 11 37.55 -40.39 27.69
N ILE A 12 37.48 -39.14 28.13
CA ILE A 12 36.20 -38.46 28.34
C ILE A 12 35.78 -37.87 26.98
N ALA A 13 34.78 -38.47 26.34
CA ALA A 13 34.14 -37.94 25.15
C ALA A 13 33.18 -36.80 25.57
N ALA A 14 33.59 -35.55 25.38
CA ALA A 14 32.70 -34.38 25.53
C ALA A 14 31.77 -34.30 24.30
N ALA A 15 30.52 -34.65 24.47
CA ALA A 15 29.48 -34.42 23.46
C ALA A 15 29.17 -32.94 23.34
N LEU A 16 29.69 -32.28 22.30
CA LEU A 16 29.29 -30.94 21.90
C LEU A 16 27.86 -30.99 21.36
N VAL A 17 26.89 -30.62 22.19
CA VAL A 17 25.53 -30.29 21.73
C VAL A 17 25.61 -28.95 20.98
N ALA A 18 25.74 -29.02 19.66
CA ALA A 18 25.56 -27.84 18.79
C ALA A 18 24.12 -27.39 18.88
N GLY A 19 23.86 -26.41 19.75
CA GLY A 19 22.61 -25.67 19.76
C GLY A 19 22.47 -24.97 18.41
N ALA A 20 21.59 -25.48 17.53
CA ALA A 20 21.16 -24.74 16.35
C ALA A 20 20.51 -23.43 16.82
N ALA A 21 21.27 -22.34 16.81
CA ALA A 21 20.73 -20.99 16.96
C ALA A 21 19.70 -20.81 15.84
N ALA A 22 18.43 -20.80 16.21
CA ALA A 22 17.36 -20.43 15.29
C ALA A 22 17.71 -19.05 14.75
N ALA A 23 17.92 -18.94 13.44
CA ALA A 23 18.09 -17.67 12.77
C ALA A 23 16.98 -16.71 13.26
N PRO A 24 17.30 -15.46 13.62
CA PRO A 24 16.29 -14.51 14.06
C PRO A 24 15.23 -14.44 12.96
N ALA A 25 13.97 -14.62 13.34
CA ALA A 25 12.85 -14.41 12.44
C ALA A 25 13.05 -13.04 11.81
N ALA A 26 13.06 -12.96 10.47
CA ALA A 26 13.14 -11.70 9.75
C ALA A 26 12.20 -10.71 10.45
N ASP A 27 12.75 -9.55 10.83
CA ASP A 27 12.02 -8.56 11.60
C ASP A 27 10.77 -8.16 10.80
N ALA A 28 9.60 -8.52 11.32
CA ALA A 28 8.33 -8.06 10.77
C ALA A 28 8.27 -6.52 10.79
N ALA A 29 7.37 -5.93 10.02
CA ALA A 29 7.21 -4.47 9.92
C ALA A 29 6.80 -3.88 11.30
N LYS A 30 7.77 -3.67 12.18
CA LYS A 30 7.57 -3.20 13.56
C LYS A 30 6.83 -1.85 13.62
N ASN A 31 6.89 -1.07 12.55
CA ASN A 31 6.31 0.27 12.43
C ASN A 31 5.31 0.36 11.27
N LEU A 32 4.54 -0.70 11.00
CA LEU A 32 3.49 -0.66 9.98
C LEU A 32 2.44 0.39 10.35
N GLU A 33 2.30 1.42 9.53
CA GLU A 33 1.26 2.44 9.63
C GLU A 33 -0.03 1.95 8.98
N ILE A 34 -1.17 2.27 9.59
CA ILE A 34 -2.49 1.98 9.07
C ILE A 34 -3.04 3.23 8.43
N GLY A 35 -3.25 3.17 7.11
CA GLY A 35 -3.79 4.29 6.35
C GLY A 35 -5.25 4.12 5.96
N ILE A 36 -5.83 5.22 5.50
CA ILE A 36 -7.10 5.24 4.78
C ILE A 36 -7.04 6.24 3.62
N ALA A 37 -7.72 5.94 2.53
CA ALA A 37 -7.85 6.81 1.37
C ALA A 37 -9.32 6.83 0.94
N ASP A 38 -9.98 8.00 1.07
CA ASP A 38 -11.34 8.23 0.60
C ASP A 38 -11.55 9.74 0.43
N ASP A 39 -11.25 10.25 -0.76
CA ASP A 39 -11.41 11.66 -1.08
C ASP A 39 -12.88 12.10 -1.03
N ALA A 40 -13.81 11.23 -1.42
CA ALA A 40 -15.23 11.53 -1.36
C ALA A 40 -15.75 11.72 0.08
N ALA A 41 -15.11 11.08 1.05
CA ALA A 41 -15.51 11.19 2.45
C ALA A 41 -15.04 12.49 3.12
N VAL A 42 -13.94 13.09 2.65
CA VAL A 42 -13.31 14.26 3.30
C VAL A 42 -13.05 15.40 2.33
N LEU A 43 -12.25 15.15 1.27
CA LEU A 43 -11.81 16.20 0.32
C LEU A 43 -12.96 16.75 -0.51
N GLU A 44 -13.80 15.87 -1.03
CA GLU A 44 -14.92 16.18 -1.91
C GLU A 44 -16.26 16.27 -1.16
N ASN A 45 -16.25 16.09 0.16
CA ASN A 45 -17.47 16.11 0.95
C ASN A 45 -18.03 17.52 1.04
N PRO A 46 -19.27 17.75 0.57
CA PRO A 46 -19.89 19.08 0.63
C PRO A 46 -20.35 19.49 2.06
N ASP A 47 -20.43 18.51 2.99
CA ASP A 47 -20.77 18.76 4.40
C ASP A 47 -19.51 18.73 5.27
N PRO A 48 -18.97 19.89 5.69
CA PRO A 48 -17.76 19.94 6.52
C PRO A 48 -17.93 19.25 7.88
N ALA A 49 -19.12 19.28 8.47
CA ALA A 49 -19.38 18.64 9.75
C ALA A 49 -19.34 17.10 9.61
N ARG A 50 -19.87 16.57 8.50
CA ARG A 50 -19.76 15.13 8.19
C ARG A 50 -18.33 14.71 7.93
N ALA A 51 -17.55 15.52 7.19
CA ALA A 51 -16.13 15.28 6.97
C ALA A 51 -15.37 15.24 8.29
N ALA A 52 -15.61 16.18 9.20
CA ALA A 52 -14.99 16.23 10.52
C ALA A 52 -15.35 14.99 11.37
N ARG A 53 -16.61 14.57 11.40
CA ARG A 53 -17.03 13.33 12.08
C ARG A 53 -16.33 12.11 11.50
N THR A 54 -16.21 12.03 10.17
CA THR A 54 -15.52 10.92 9.50
C THR A 54 -14.04 10.85 9.90
N VAL A 55 -13.35 11.98 9.94
CA VAL A 55 -11.94 12.06 10.37
C VAL A 55 -11.78 11.64 11.85
N ALA A 56 -12.73 12.05 12.72
CA ALA A 56 -12.76 11.61 14.11
C ALA A 56 -12.97 10.08 14.24
N ASP A 57 -13.86 9.50 13.43
CA ASP A 57 -14.06 8.03 13.36
C ASP A 57 -12.77 7.32 12.94
N TRP A 58 -12.06 7.83 11.94
CA TRP A 58 -10.79 7.26 11.49
C TRP A 58 -9.74 7.24 12.59
N ARG A 59 -9.61 8.39 13.30
CA ARG A 59 -8.69 8.49 14.43
C ARG A 59 -9.05 7.49 15.53
N ALA A 60 -10.33 7.38 15.89
CA ALA A 60 -10.81 6.43 16.90
C ALA A 60 -10.58 4.96 16.51
N LEU A 61 -10.59 4.65 15.21
CA LEU A 61 -10.26 3.32 14.68
C LEU A 61 -8.76 3.05 14.56
N GLY A 62 -7.90 4.00 14.94
CA GLY A 62 -6.46 3.84 14.93
C GLY A 62 -5.83 3.98 13.54
N VAL A 63 -6.41 4.85 12.70
CA VAL A 63 -5.77 5.30 11.47
C VAL A 63 -4.59 6.22 11.83
N ASP A 64 -3.42 5.93 11.29
CA ASP A 64 -2.19 6.70 11.46
C ASP A 64 -2.00 7.76 10.37
N ASP A 65 -2.43 7.45 9.14
CA ASP A 65 -2.14 8.20 7.92
C ASP A 65 -3.37 8.32 7.01
N VAL A 66 -3.59 9.48 6.43
CA VAL A 66 -4.65 9.69 5.45
C VAL A 66 -4.05 10.11 4.12
N ARG A 67 -4.34 9.34 3.06
CA ARG A 67 -3.93 9.70 1.72
C ARG A 67 -5.02 10.54 1.04
N LEU A 68 -4.63 11.72 0.54
CA LEU A 68 -5.48 12.65 -0.19
C LEU A 68 -4.91 12.93 -1.58
N PHE A 69 -5.77 13.26 -2.54
CA PHE A 69 -5.35 13.72 -3.86
C PHE A 69 -5.13 15.23 -3.90
N ALA A 70 -3.95 15.67 -4.30
CA ALA A 70 -3.74 16.96 -4.92
C ALA A 70 -3.91 16.81 -6.43
N LEU A 71 -5.17 16.82 -6.89
CA LEU A 71 -5.52 16.54 -8.29
C LEU A 71 -5.28 17.78 -9.15
N TRP A 72 -4.23 17.73 -9.98
CA TRP A 72 -3.70 18.84 -10.73
C TRP A 72 -4.76 19.60 -11.55
N GLY A 73 -5.55 18.89 -12.37
CA GLY A 73 -6.59 19.51 -13.18
C GLY A 73 -7.79 20.07 -12.41
N ARG A 74 -7.93 19.72 -11.12
CA ARG A 74 -9.01 20.21 -10.28
C ARG A 74 -8.62 21.50 -9.54
N ILE A 75 -7.35 21.59 -9.20
CA ILE A 75 -6.76 22.71 -8.46
C ILE A 75 -6.37 23.84 -9.42
N SER A 76 -5.91 23.52 -10.62
CA SER A 76 -5.42 24.51 -11.60
C SER A 76 -6.53 25.27 -12.29
N PRO A 77 -6.29 26.54 -12.68
CA PRO A 77 -7.26 27.36 -13.40
C PRO A 77 -7.52 26.82 -14.81
N ARG A 78 -8.74 27.07 -15.30
CA ARG A 78 -9.16 26.77 -16.69
C ARG A 78 -8.69 25.40 -17.19
N PRO A 79 -9.00 24.29 -16.51
CA PRO A 79 -8.40 23.00 -16.79
C PRO A 79 -8.79 22.39 -18.16
N ARG A 80 -9.81 22.96 -18.81
CA ARG A 80 -10.31 22.52 -20.13
C ARG A 80 -9.79 23.37 -21.32
N ASP A 81 -9.13 24.49 -21.03
CA ASP A 81 -8.64 25.39 -22.04
C ASP A 81 -7.33 24.89 -22.65
N GLU A 82 -7.09 25.24 -23.90
CA GLU A 82 -5.87 24.85 -24.62
C GLU A 82 -4.65 25.72 -24.23
N ARG A 83 -4.90 26.86 -23.59
CA ARG A 83 -3.88 27.81 -23.12
C ARG A 83 -4.05 28.12 -21.64
N ALA A 84 -2.91 28.20 -20.96
CA ALA A 84 -2.91 28.71 -19.59
C ALA A 84 -3.41 30.17 -19.55
N PRO A 85 -3.96 30.62 -18.42
CA PRO A 85 -4.26 32.05 -18.23
C PRO A 85 -3.00 32.89 -18.43
N ALA A 86 -3.16 34.07 -19.01
CA ALA A 86 -2.05 35.00 -19.16
C ALA A 86 -1.45 35.38 -17.80
N GLY A 87 -0.13 35.35 -17.67
CA GLY A 87 0.59 35.68 -16.45
C GLY A 87 0.48 34.64 -15.33
N PHE A 88 -0.11 33.49 -15.58
CA PHE A 88 -0.23 32.41 -14.56
C PHE A 88 1.12 31.74 -14.30
N ASP A 89 1.67 31.91 -13.09
CA ASP A 89 2.84 31.15 -12.64
C ASP A 89 2.40 29.89 -11.91
N ALA A 90 2.52 28.75 -12.59
CA ALA A 90 2.16 27.45 -12.02
C ALA A 90 3.08 26.97 -10.86
N ALA A 91 4.18 27.67 -10.58
CA ALA A 91 5.06 27.35 -9.46
C ALA A 91 4.73 28.14 -8.18
N ASP A 92 3.96 29.20 -8.31
CA ASP A 92 3.51 30.04 -7.20
C ASP A 92 2.18 29.49 -6.65
N PRO A 93 2.09 29.03 -5.39
CA PRO A 93 0.83 28.56 -4.79
C PRO A 93 -0.22 29.66 -4.63
N ASP A 94 0.20 30.93 -4.63
CA ASP A 94 -0.68 32.08 -4.46
C ASP A 94 -1.08 32.70 -5.81
N ALA A 95 -0.63 32.09 -6.93
CA ALA A 95 -1.00 32.54 -8.27
C ALA A 95 -2.53 32.55 -8.44
N PRO A 96 -3.12 33.65 -8.98
CA PRO A 96 -4.56 33.76 -9.16
C PRO A 96 -5.13 32.62 -10.02
N GLY A 97 -6.19 31.99 -9.51
CA GLY A 97 -6.92 30.93 -10.20
C GLY A 97 -6.63 29.51 -9.70
N TYR A 98 -5.67 29.30 -8.82
CA TYR A 98 -5.62 28.05 -8.06
C TYR A 98 -6.79 27.96 -7.06
N ASP A 99 -7.44 26.79 -6.99
CA ASP A 99 -8.45 26.51 -5.96
C ASP A 99 -7.94 25.41 -5.01
N TRP A 100 -7.40 25.85 -3.88
CA TRP A 100 -6.88 24.99 -2.82
C TRP A 100 -7.95 24.70 -1.74
N SER A 101 -9.13 25.32 -1.80
CA SER A 101 -10.09 25.38 -0.71
C SER A 101 -10.50 24.02 -0.16
N ALA A 102 -10.74 23.04 -1.03
CA ALA A 102 -11.11 21.69 -0.61
C ALA A 102 -9.91 20.95 0.04
N LEU A 103 -8.73 21.08 -0.55
CA LEU A 103 -7.52 20.42 -0.04
C LEU A 103 -7.04 21.04 1.26
N ASP A 104 -7.12 22.37 1.39
CA ASP A 104 -6.81 23.10 2.64
C ASP A 104 -7.67 22.60 3.81
N ARG A 105 -8.98 22.47 3.60
CA ARG A 105 -9.90 21.95 4.61
C ARG A 105 -9.56 20.50 4.99
N ALA A 106 -9.35 19.66 4.00
CA ALA A 106 -9.06 18.25 4.23
C ALA A 106 -7.75 18.05 5.00
N VAL A 107 -6.67 18.73 4.60
CA VAL A 107 -5.37 18.69 5.30
C VAL A 107 -5.50 19.22 6.73
N ALA A 108 -6.21 20.34 6.94
CA ALA A 108 -6.42 20.91 8.27
C ALA A 108 -7.19 19.95 9.19
N LEU A 109 -8.24 19.30 8.70
CA LEU A 109 -9.04 18.32 9.46
C LEU A 109 -8.19 17.11 9.87
N VAL A 110 -7.44 16.53 8.93
CA VAL A 110 -6.60 15.35 9.19
C VAL A 110 -5.48 15.66 10.18
N ARG A 111 -4.77 16.78 9.98
CA ARG A 111 -3.70 17.24 10.88
C ARG A 111 -4.24 17.61 12.26
N GLY A 112 -5.37 18.29 12.32
CA GLY A 112 -6.05 18.65 13.56
C GLY A 112 -6.46 17.42 14.40
N ALA A 113 -6.72 16.28 13.75
CA ALA A 113 -6.99 15.02 14.42
C ALA A 113 -5.69 14.24 14.80
N GLY A 114 -4.51 14.79 14.54
CA GLY A 114 -3.22 14.18 14.88
C GLY A 114 -2.82 12.99 14.00
N MET A 115 -3.36 12.89 12.77
CA MET A 115 -2.97 11.89 11.79
C MET A 115 -1.97 12.47 10.78
N ALA A 116 -1.13 11.61 10.23
CA ALA A 116 -0.22 11.95 9.14
C ALA A 116 -0.99 12.19 7.83
N VAL A 117 -0.41 13.01 6.94
CA VAL A 117 -0.96 13.28 5.62
C VAL A 117 0.00 12.80 4.54
N THR A 118 -0.51 11.95 3.65
CA THR A 118 0.16 11.58 2.40
C THR A 118 -0.57 12.26 1.24
N LEU A 119 0.10 13.14 0.48
CA LEU A 119 -0.47 13.77 -0.72
C LEU A 119 -0.04 13.05 -1.99
N SER A 120 -1.02 12.55 -2.74
CA SER A 120 -0.80 12.11 -4.13
C SER A 120 -0.90 13.32 -5.05
N VAL A 121 0.25 13.88 -5.44
CA VAL A 121 0.34 14.93 -6.44
C VAL A 121 0.18 14.29 -7.81
N THR A 122 -0.99 14.47 -8.44
CA THR A 122 -1.37 13.63 -9.58
C THR A 122 -2.15 14.38 -10.66
N GLY A 123 -2.08 13.83 -11.88
CA GLY A 123 -3.01 14.13 -12.97
C GLY A 123 -4.34 13.38 -12.85
N PRO A 124 -5.22 13.52 -13.90
CA PRO A 124 -4.97 14.32 -15.09
C PRO A 124 -4.76 15.78 -14.77
N GLY A 125 -3.84 16.41 -15.50
CA GLY A 125 -3.58 17.85 -15.40
C GLY A 125 -4.59 18.68 -16.19
N PRO A 126 -4.41 20.00 -16.25
CA PRO A 126 -5.16 20.82 -17.20
C PRO A 126 -4.73 20.50 -18.64
N VAL A 127 -5.63 20.70 -19.60
CA VAL A 127 -5.41 20.44 -21.02
C VAL A 127 -4.23 21.27 -21.54
N TRP A 128 -4.12 22.54 -21.15
CA TRP A 128 -3.01 23.43 -21.54
C TRP A 128 -1.63 22.95 -21.07
N ALA A 129 -1.56 22.04 -20.11
CA ALA A 129 -0.32 21.46 -19.61
C ALA A 129 0.02 20.10 -20.28
N THR A 130 -0.58 19.78 -21.41
CA THR A 130 -0.26 18.63 -22.25
C THR A 130 0.56 19.04 -23.47
N ALA A 131 1.29 18.10 -24.07
CA ALA A 131 2.05 18.36 -25.31
C ALA A 131 1.15 18.56 -26.55
N SER A 132 -0.13 18.21 -26.45
CA SER A 132 -1.11 18.30 -27.54
C SER A 132 -2.46 18.81 -27.04
N PRO A 133 -2.56 20.11 -26.64
CA PRO A 133 -3.78 20.67 -26.03
C PRO A 133 -5.01 20.58 -26.95
N SER A 134 -4.82 20.69 -28.27
CA SER A 134 -5.89 20.61 -29.28
C SER A 134 -6.65 19.29 -29.25
N THR A 135 -6.05 18.22 -28.71
CA THR A 135 -6.74 16.92 -28.53
C THR A 135 -7.77 16.94 -27.40
N ARG A 136 -7.73 17.95 -26.53
CA ARG A 136 -8.55 18.06 -25.30
C ARG A 136 -8.47 16.86 -24.37
N ASN A 137 -7.41 16.06 -24.49
CA ASN A 137 -7.18 14.88 -23.67
C ASN A 137 -6.12 15.18 -22.60
N ALA A 138 -6.58 15.55 -21.42
CA ALA A 138 -5.75 15.90 -20.26
C ALA A 138 -4.82 14.76 -19.75
N ARG A 139 -5.01 13.52 -20.23
CA ARG A 139 -4.18 12.36 -19.87
C ARG A 139 -3.02 12.15 -20.82
N LEU A 140 -3.10 12.78 -22.02
CA LEU A 140 -2.17 12.55 -23.10
C LEU A 140 -0.93 13.43 -22.97
N ASP A 141 0.23 12.80 -22.87
CA ASP A 141 1.55 13.47 -22.83
C ASP A 141 1.59 14.73 -21.94
N PRO A 142 1.28 14.64 -20.62
CA PRO A 142 1.45 15.78 -19.73
C PRO A 142 2.89 16.29 -19.77
N VAL A 143 3.04 17.62 -19.82
CA VAL A 143 4.35 18.29 -19.92
C VAL A 143 5.09 18.19 -18.59
N PRO A 144 6.27 17.55 -18.52
CA PRO A 144 6.98 17.34 -17.25
C PRO A 144 7.33 18.62 -16.49
N GLY A 145 7.72 19.68 -17.22
CA GLY A 145 8.03 20.98 -16.61
C GLY A 145 6.83 21.61 -15.91
N GLU A 146 5.64 21.54 -16.54
CA GLU A 146 4.40 22.05 -15.94
C GLU A 146 4.02 21.26 -14.69
N PHE A 147 4.13 19.93 -14.75
CA PHE A 147 3.92 19.09 -13.57
C PHE A 147 4.91 19.39 -12.44
N GLY A 148 6.18 19.66 -12.79
CA GLY A 148 7.20 20.07 -11.81
C GLY A 148 6.85 21.39 -11.13
N ARG A 149 6.35 22.40 -11.89
CA ARG A 149 5.86 23.68 -11.33
C ARG A 149 4.69 23.48 -10.38
N PHE A 150 3.68 22.71 -10.79
CA PHE A 150 2.54 22.39 -9.91
C PHE A 150 3.00 21.65 -8.63
N ALA A 151 3.88 20.67 -8.76
CA ALA A 151 4.41 19.93 -7.60
C ALA A 151 5.17 20.85 -6.63
N ARG A 152 5.89 21.86 -7.14
CA ARG A 152 6.51 22.90 -6.34
C ARG A 152 5.46 23.73 -5.59
N ALA A 153 4.41 24.22 -6.27
CA ALA A 153 3.33 24.97 -5.64
C ALA A 153 2.66 24.18 -4.50
N VAL A 154 2.36 22.89 -4.74
CA VAL A 154 1.83 21.98 -3.70
C VAL A 154 2.78 21.89 -2.49
N ALA A 155 4.08 21.65 -2.73
CA ALA A 155 5.05 21.51 -1.65
C ALA A 155 5.32 22.82 -0.90
N THR A 156 5.31 23.97 -1.61
CA THR A 156 5.42 25.31 -0.98
C THR A 156 4.22 25.55 -0.06
N ARG A 157 2.99 25.22 -0.52
CA ARG A 157 1.78 25.48 0.26
C ARG A 157 1.65 24.56 1.47
N TYR A 158 1.98 23.28 1.33
CA TYR A 158 1.65 22.27 2.35
C TYR A 158 2.86 21.79 3.17
N GLY A 159 4.10 21.93 2.72
CA GLY A 159 5.38 21.55 3.33
C GLY A 159 5.29 20.87 4.70
N ALA A 160 5.41 21.64 5.78
CA ALA A 160 5.41 21.13 7.15
C ALA A 160 4.13 20.38 7.60
N ARG A 161 3.06 20.39 6.80
CA ARG A 161 1.78 19.72 7.09
C ARG A 161 1.64 18.37 6.39
N VAL A 162 2.61 17.97 5.56
CA VAL A 162 2.57 16.75 4.76
C VAL A 162 3.78 15.87 5.10
N ASP A 163 3.53 14.62 5.40
CA ASP A 163 4.58 13.68 5.78
C ASP A 163 5.18 12.99 4.56
N ARG A 164 4.39 12.83 3.48
CA ARG A 164 4.80 12.14 2.26
C ARG A 164 4.09 12.70 1.03
N TYR A 165 4.81 12.71 -0.09
CA TYR A 165 4.28 12.98 -1.41
C TYR A 165 4.37 11.72 -2.27
N ILE A 166 3.31 11.38 -2.98
CA ILE A 166 3.30 10.36 -4.02
C ILE A 166 3.24 11.09 -5.36
N LEU A 167 4.18 10.79 -6.26
CA LEU A 167 4.20 11.38 -7.59
C LEU A 167 3.38 10.53 -8.55
N TRP A 168 2.23 11.06 -8.95
CA TRP A 168 1.24 10.46 -9.83
C TRP A 168 0.48 9.28 -9.20
N ASN A 169 -0.72 9.02 -9.75
CA ASN A 169 -1.53 7.85 -9.43
C ASN A 169 -1.59 6.91 -10.63
N GLU A 170 -1.38 5.63 -10.42
CA GLU A 170 -1.49 4.53 -11.36
C GLU A 170 -1.03 4.83 -12.80
N PRO A 171 0.23 5.29 -12.99
CA PRO A 171 0.73 5.67 -14.30
C PRO A 171 0.77 4.52 -15.32
N ASN A 172 0.51 3.30 -14.87
CA ASN A 172 0.36 2.11 -15.71
C ASN A 172 -1.09 1.88 -16.20
N LEU A 173 -2.03 2.79 -15.86
CA LEU A 173 -3.40 2.78 -16.34
C LEU A 173 -3.66 3.94 -17.33
N PRO A 174 -4.37 3.69 -18.46
CA PRO A 174 -4.74 4.74 -19.39
C PRO A 174 -5.75 5.76 -18.83
N LEU A 175 -6.39 5.42 -17.71
CA LEU A 175 -7.24 6.34 -16.95
C LEU A 175 -6.46 7.53 -16.39
N TRP A 176 -5.16 7.32 -16.09
CA TRP A 176 -4.32 8.32 -15.44
C TRP A 176 -3.23 8.89 -16.35
N LEU A 177 -2.65 8.08 -17.24
CA LEU A 177 -1.54 8.49 -18.09
C LEU A 177 -1.64 7.85 -19.48
N GLN A 178 -1.47 8.62 -20.53
CA GLN A 178 -1.49 8.20 -21.94
C GLN A 178 -0.35 8.83 -22.75
N PRO A 179 0.15 8.11 -23.78
CA PRO A 179 -0.17 6.74 -24.14
C PRO A 179 0.52 5.73 -23.21
N GLN A 180 -0.07 4.54 -23.05
CA GLN A 180 0.57 3.44 -22.32
C GLN A 180 1.64 2.77 -23.17
N PHE A 181 1.37 2.62 -24.49
CA PHE A 181 2.26 1.99 -25.47
C PHE A 181 2.36 2.83 -26.73
N THR A 182 3.48 2.67 -27.42
CA THR A 182 3.62 3.02 -28.84
C THR A 182 3.50 1.75 -29.66
N CYS A 183 2.53 1.69 -30.58
CA CYS A 183 2.23 0.50 -31.38
C CYS A 183 2.53 0.78 -32.85
N ARG A 184 3.34 -0.08 -33.50
CA ARG A 184 3.67 -0.04 -34.94
C ARG A 184 3.71 -1.47 -35.47
N GLY A 185 3.09 -1.74 -36.60
CA GLY A 185 3.11 -3.05 -37.27
C GLY A 185 2.71 -4.20 -36.33
N GLY A 186 1.66 -4.03 -35.53
CA GLY A 186 1.21 -5.05 -34.56
C GLY A 186 2.06 -5.19 -33.30
N THR A 187 3.21 -4.52 -33.20
CA THR A 187 4.10 -4.55 -32.03
C THR A 187 3.90 -3.31 -31.17
N CYS A 188 3.66 -3.51 -29.89
CA CYS A 188 3.49 -2.43 -28.91
C CYS A 188 4.67 -2.41 -27.92
N THR A 189 5.35 -1.27 -27.83
CA THR A 189 6.44 -1.02 -26.88
C THR A 189 5.99 -0.06 -25.76
N PRO A 190 6.46 -0.22 -24.52
CA PRO A 190 6.11 0.66 -23.41
C PRO A 190 6.42 2.13 -23.69
N ALA A 191 5.46 3.03 -23.44
CA ALA A 191 5.62 4.49 -23.57
C ALA A 191 5.45 5.21 -22.22
N SER A 192 4.38 4.89 -21.47
CA SER A 192 4.08 5.54 -20.19
C SER A 192 5.21 5.48 -19.15
N PRO A 193 6.04 4.41 -19.03
CA PRO A 193 7.13 4.41 -18.06
C PRO A 193 8.18 5.48 -18.33
N HIS A 194 8.44 5.76 -19.60
CA HIS A 194 9.40 6.78 -20.01
C HIS A 194 8.89 8.20 -19.79
N LEU A 195 7.59 8.43 -20.06
CA LEU A 195 6.90 9.68 -19.74
C LEU A 195 6.88 9.90 -18.23
N TYR A 196 6.45 8.89 -17.46
CA TYR A 196 6.41 8.94 -16.00
C TYR A 196 7.77 9.24 -15.38
N ARG A 197 8.86 8.64 -15.92
CA ARG A 197 10.22 8.96 -15.48
C ARG A 197 10.55 10.44 -15.66
N ARG A 198 10.11 11.07 -16.77
CA ARG A 198 10.32 12.52 -16.98
C ARG A 198 9.52 13.36 -16.00
N LEU A 199 8.25 12.98 -15.72
CA LEU A 199 7.41 13.64 -14.70
C LEU A 199 8.07 13.58 -13.32
N VAL A 200 8.52 12.39 -12.88
CA VAL A 200 9.23 12.23 -11.60
C VAL A 200 10.48 13.07 -11.52
N ARG A 201 11.28 13.11 -12.61
CA ARG A 201 12.52 13.88 -12.65
C ARG A 201 12.31 15.39 -12.65
N ALA A 202 11.15 15.88 -13.05
CA ALA A 202 10.77 17.28 -12.93
C ALA A 202 10.21 17.60 -11.53
N ALA A 203 9.33 16.73 -11.01
CA ALA A 203 8.59 17.01 -9.78
C ALA A 203 9.38 16.74 -8.49
N GLN A 204 10.17 15.64 -8.43
CA GLN A 204 10.90 15.27 -7.21
C GLN A 204 11.88 16.36 -6.74
N PRO A 205 12.77 16.95 -7.58
CA PRO A 205 13.63 18.03 -7.14
C PRO A 205 12.87 19.33 -6.84
N ALA A 206 11.73 19.57 -7.51
CA ALA A 206 10.90 20.74 -7.26
C ALA A 206 10.24 20.67 -5.86
N ILE A 207 9.74 19.50 -5.47
CA ILE A 207 9.25 19.27 -4.09
C ILE A 207 10.38 19.44 -3.09
N ARG A 208 11.55 18.82 -3.32
CA ARG A 208 12.69 18.92 -2.40
C ARG A 208 13.23 20.34 -2.21
N ALA A 209 13.11 21.18 -3.23
CA ALA A 209 13.51 22.59 -3.13
C ALA A 209 12.54 23.40 -2.26
N ALA A 210 11.24 23.05 -2.29
CA ALA A 210 10.21 23.73 -1.48
C ALA A 210 10.08 23.13 -0.06
N ASP A 211 10.28 21.81 0.06
CA ASP A 211 10.22 21.07 1.32
C ASP A 211 11.43 20.10 1.39
N PRO A 212 12.57 20.53 1.93
CA PRO A 212 13.78 19.70 2.04
C PRO A 212 13.59 18.43 2.86
N GLY A 213 12.67 18.44 3.84
CA GLY A 213 12.33 17.31 4.69
C GLY A 213 11.37 16.30 4.04
N ALA A 214 10.77 16.64 2.90
CA ALA A 214 9.75 15.84 2.25
C ALA A 214 10.18 14.40 1.97
N ARG A 215 9.32 13.44 2.26
CA ARG A 215 9.47 12.07 1.77
C ARG A 215 8.72 11.91 0.45
N VAL A 216 9.43 11.59 -0.62
CA VAL A 216 8.87 11.46 -1.96
C VAL A 216 8.81 10.00 -2.39
N LEU A 217 7.61 9.51 -2.65
CA LEU A 217 7.32 8.17 -3.13
C LEU A 217 6.99 8.21 -4.62
N ILE A 218 7.34 7.14 -5.33
CA ILE A 218 6.99 6.94 -6.75
C ILE A 218 6.32 5.58 -6.94
N GLY A 219 5.68 5.39 -8.08
CA GLY A 219 5.00 4.14 -8.43
C GLY A 219 3.50 4.28 -8.35
N ALA A 220 2.90 3.96 -7.19
CA ALA A 220 1.46 3.86 -7.01
C ALA A 220 0.81 3.04 -8.14
N LEU A 221 1.42 1.89 -8.49
CA LEU A 221 1.03 1.09 -9.65
C LEU A 221 -0.15 0.19 -9.33
N ALA A 222 -1.12 0.11 -10.26
CA ALA A 222 -2.15 -0.91 -10.26
C ALA A 222 -1.54 -2.32 -10.42
N PRO A 223 -2.11 -3.36 -9.78
CA PRO A 223 -1.47 -4.66 -9.61
C PRO A 223 -1.46 -5.55 -10.85
N SER A 224 -2.24 -5.21 -11.88
CA SER A 224 -2.43 -6.07 -13.04
C SER A 224 -2.56 -5.26 -14.33
N GLY A 225 -2.42 -5.95 -15.46
CA GLY A 225 -2.55 -5.35 -16.78
C GLY A 225 -3.02 -6.34 -17.83
N GLN A 226 -3.02 -5.89 -19.07
CA GLN A 226 -3.45 -6.63 -20.24
C GLN A 226 -2.28 -6.93 -21.18
N ASN A 227 -2.47 -7.86 -22.08
CA ASN A 227 -1.59 -7.98 -23.23
C ASN A 227 -1.84 -6.78 -24.14
N PRO A 228 -0.80 -6.04 -24.55
CA PRO A 228 -0.99 -4.80 -25.29
C PRO A 228 -1.50 -5.10 -26.73
N ARG A 229 -2.73 -4.69 -27.01
CA ARG A 229 -3.36 -4.72 -28.35
C ARG A 229 -3.64 -3.32 -28.88
N SER A 230 -3.46 -2.30 -28.03
CA SER A 230 -3.68 -0.90 -28.37
C SER A 230 -2.74 -0.01 -27.57
N ARG A 231 -2.60 1.25 -28.01
CA ARG A 231 -1.79 2.27 -27.33
C ARG A 231 -2.26 2.59 -25.90
N ASN A 232 -3.50 2.27 -25.57
CA ASN A 232 -4.11 2.55 -24.25
C ASN A 232 -4.51 1.26 -23.49
N ALA A 233 -3.90 0.12 -23.80
CA ALA A 233 -4.05 -1.07 -22.96
C ALA A 233 -3.40 -0.84 -21.59
N THR A 234 -4.01 -1.35 -20.51
CA THR A 234 -3.44 -1.30 -19.18
C THR A 234 -2.10 -2.04 -19.13
N MET A 235 -1.05 -1.38 -18.65
CA MET A 235 0.29 -1.98 -18.59
C MET A 235 0.48 -2.77 -17.29
N ARG A 236 1.05 -3.98 -17.38
CA ARG A 236 1.41 -4.78 -16.21
C ARG A 236 2.48 -4.10 -15.37
N PRO A 237 2.38 -4.10 -14.02
CA PRO A 237 3.28 -3.34 -13.16
C PRO A 237 4.75 -3.71 -13.30
N LEU A 238 5.10 -4.98 -13.44
CA LEU A 238 6.52 -5.36 -13.57
C LEU A 238 7.09 -5.00 -14.94
N THR A 239 6.26 -5.00 -16.00
CA THR A 239 6.64 -4.44 -17.30
C THR A 239 6.88 -2.94 -17.21
N PHE A 240 6.00 -2.22 -16.49
CA PHE A 240 6.15 -0.78 -16.25
C PHE A 240 7.46 -0.46 -15.51
N LEU A 241 7.78 -1.18 -14.44
CA LEU A 241 9.01 -0.98 -13.66
C LEU A 241 10.28 -1.22 -14.47
N ARG A 242 10.29 -2.24 -15.35
CA ARG A 242 11.42 -2.44 -16.27
C ARG A 242 11.58 -1.27 -17.24
N GLY A 243 10.49 -0.79 -17.83
CA GLY A 243 10.50 0.40 -18.70
C GLY A 243 10.93 1.66 -17.95
N LEU A 244 10.46 1.87 -16.73
CA LEU A 244 10.85 2.97 -15.85
C LEU A 244 12.36 2.98 -15.61
N GLY A 245 12.93 1.82 -15.32
CA GLY A 245 14.36 1.64 -15.06
C GLY A 245 15.21 1.44 -16.33
N CYS A 246 14.62 1.40 -17.53
CA CYS A 246 15.32 1.06 -18.78
C CYS A 246 16.15 -0.22 -18.65
N VAL A 247 15.52 -1.31 -18.25
CA VAL A 247 16.13 -2.64 -18.17
C VAL A 247 15.30 -3.68 -18.91
N ASP A 248 15.96 -4.71 -19.42
CA ASP A 248 15.31 -5.86 -20.03
C ASP A 248 14.77 -6.86 -18.98
N ARG A 249 14.22 -7.99 -19.43
CA ARG A 249 13.69 -9.05 -18.53
C ARG A 249 14.75 -9.69 -17.63
N ARG A 250 16.04 -9.58 -17.98
CA ARG A 250 17.19 -10.05 -17.21
C ARG A 250 17.82 -8.94 -16.36
N ALA A 251 17.12 -7.80 -16.22
CA ALA A 251 17.58 -6.60 -15.53
C ALA A 251 18.89 -5.99 -16.11
N ARG A 252 19.22 -6.26 -17.36
CA ARG A 252 20.35 -5.62 -18.05
C ARG A 252 19.90 -4.27 -18.62
N ARG A 253 20.80 -3.29 -18.59
CA ARG A 253 20.52 -1.94 -19.10
C ARG A 253 20.20 -1.95 -20.59
N ASP A 254 19.07 -1.36 -20.94
CA ASP A 254 18.76 -0.95 -22.31
C ASP A 254 19.25 0.49 -22.52
N ARG A 255 19.87 0.76 -23.68
CA ARG A 255 20.42 2.06 -24.05
C ARG A 255 19.84 2.60 -25.36
N ARG A 256 18.84 1.92 -25.93
CA ARG A 256 18.26 2.24 -27.24
C ARG A 256 16.93 2.97 -27.09
N GLY A 257 16.54 3.68 -28.17
CA GLY A 257 15.26 4.36 -28.26
C GLY A 257 14.99 5.29 -27.06
N PRO A 258 13.85 5.16 -26.36
CA PRO A 258 13.52 6.01 -25.21
C PRO A 258 14.47 5.88 -24.03
N CYS A 259 15.39 4.91 -24.07
CA CYS A 259 16.42 4.68 -23.05
C CYS A 259 17.79 5.29 -23.45
N ALA A 260 17.93 5.89 -24.64
CA ALA A 260 19.11 6.68 -24.96
C ALA A 260 19.21 7.90 -24.04
N GLY A 261 20.41 8.24 -23.56
CA GLY A 261 20.62 9.35 -22.63
C GLY A 261 19.90 9.18 -21.27
N PHE A 262 19.64 7.94 -20.86
CA PHE A 262 18.89 7.61 -19.65
C PHE A 262 19.47 8.25 -18.39
N ARG A 263 18.57 8.84 -17.60
CA ARG A 263 18.82 9.27 -16.22
C ARG A 263 17.77 8.65 -15.30
N PRO A 264 18.15 8.03 -14.16
CA PRO A 264 17.21 7.34 -13.29
C PRO A 264 16.21 8.29 -12.63
N ALA A 265 15.01 7.77 -12.36
CA ALA A 265 14.12 8.38 -11.39
C ALA A 265 14.67 8.16 -9.97
N ALA A 266 14.47 9.15 -9.09
CA ALA A 266 14.92 9.13 -7.71
C ALA A 266 13.71 9.22 -6.77
N ALA A 267 13.75 8.46 -5.66
CA ALA A 267 12.67 8.43 -4.66
C ALA A 267 13.17 7.95 -3.30
N ASP A 268 12.37 8.15 -2.25
CA ASP A 268 12.62 7.65 -0.90
C ASP A 268 11.95 6.29 -0.64
N GLY A 269 10.94 5.94 -1.43
CA GLY A 269 10.19 4.70 -1.33
C GLY A 269 9.30 4.46 -2.54
N ILE A 270 8.64 3.31 -2.55
CA ILE A 270 7.74 2.88 -3.63
C ILE A 270 6.32 2.78 -3.08
N ALA A 271 5.39 3.54 -3.66
CA ALA A 271 3.96 3.37 -3.48
C ALA A 271 3.46 2.25 -4.39
N TYR A 272 2.47 1.48 -3.91
CA TYR A 272 1.92 0.35 -4.66
C TYR A 272 0.47 0.06 -4.27
N HIS A 273 -0.36 -0.41 -5.20
CA HIS A 273 -1.78 -0.68 -5.01
C HIS A 273 -2.10 -2.18 -5.24
N PRO A 274 -1.83 -3.08 -4.27
CA PRO A 274 -2.03 -4.51 -4.45
C PRO A 274 -3.50 -4.93 -4.26
N HIS A 275 -4.44 -4.28 -4.94
CA HIS A 275 -5.86 -4.64 -4.86
C HIS A 275 -6.10 -6.12 -5.17
N GLY A 276 -6.95 -6.76 -4.36
CA GLY A 276 -7.27 -8.17 -4.49
C GLY A 276 -8.60 -8.43 -5.21
N VAL A 277 -8.67 -8.24 -6.53
CA VAL A 277 -9.90 -8.50 -7.28
C VAL A 277 -10.27 -9.98 -7.18
N ARG A 278 -11.31 -10.34 -6.42
CA ARG A 278 -11.89 -11.69 -6.23
C ARG A 278 -10.90 -12.83 -5.92
N ARG A 279 -9.66 -12.52 -5.55
CA ARG A 279 -8.63 -13.51 -5.18
C ARG A 279 -8.23 -13.35 -3.73
N ALA A 280 -7.98 -14.47 -3.06
CA ALA A 280 -7.45 -14.44 -1.70
C ALA A 280 -6.11 -13.66 -1.65
N PRO A 281 -5.81 -12.96 -0.55
CA PRO A 281 -4.57 -12.19 -0.42
C PRO A 281 -3.29 -12.99 -0.65
N ASP A 282 -3.30 -14.29 -0.32
CA ASP A 282 -2.20 -15.23 -0.51
C ASP A 282 -2.19 -15.94 -1.86
N ALA A 283 -3.16 -15.64 -2.74
CA ALA A 283 -3.20 -16.17 -4.10
C ALA A 283 -2.30 -15.38 -5.03
N ARG A 284 -1.31 -16.03 -5.63
CA ARG A 284 -0.42 -15.41 -6.62
C ARG A 284 -1.16 -14.99 -7.88
N ALA A 285 -0.72 -13.90 -8.47
CA ALA A 285 -1.21 -13.46 -9.77
C ALA A 285 -0.83 -14.48 -10.86
N PRO A 286 -1.76 -14.78 -11.82
CA PRO A 286 -1.52 -15.79 -12.85
C PRO A 286 -0.49 -15.36 -13.88
N GLN A 287 -0.32 -14.06 -14.06
CA GLN A 287 0.62 -13.51 -15.04
C GLN A 287 1.92 -13.10 -14.34
N ALA A 288 3.06 -13.43 -14.97
CA ALA A 288 4.38 -13.21 -14.40
C ALA A 288 4.69 -11.72 -14.12
N ASP A 289 4.09 -10.81 -14.88
CA ASP A 289 4.31 -9.37 -14.76
C ASP A 289 3.22 -8.63 -13.98
N ASP A 290 2.19 -9.33 -13.48
CA ASP A 290 1.24 -8.82 -12.49
C ASP A 290 1.79 -9.08 -11.07
N ALA A 291 1.39 -8.28 -10.10
CA ALA A 291 1.78 -8.50 -8.71
C ALA A 291 0.65 -8.09 -7.74
N GLY A 292 -0.01 -9.08 -7.14
CA GLY A 292 -0.90 -8.87 -6.00
C GLY A 292 -0.14 -8.86 -4.67
N LEU A 293 -0.87 -8.87 -3.56
CA LEU A 293 -0.25 -8.88 -2.22
C LEU A 293 0.63 -10.12 -1.98
N ALA A 294 0.27 -11.29 -2.56
CA ALA A 294 1.09 -12.51 -2.49
C ALA A 294 2.38 -12.45 -3.31
N ASP A 295 2.53 -11.43 -4.15
CA ASP A 295 3.63 -11.30 -5.09
C ASP A 295 4.62 -10.18 -4.71
N LEU A 296 4.50 -9.57 -3.52
CA LEU A 296 5.39 -8.48 -3.09
C LEU A 296 6.86 -8.89 -3.18
N GLY A 297 7.22 -10.11 -2.80
CA GLY A 297 8.59 -10.60 -2.93
C GLY A 297 9.11 -10.60 -4.38
N ARG A 298 8.24 -10.85 -5.38
CA ARG A 298 8.58 -10.73 -6.81
C ARG A 298 8.76 -9.28 -7.24
N LEU A 299 7.88 -8.39 -6.78
CA LEU A 299 7.99 -6.94 -6.98
C LEU A 299 9.29 -6.41 -6.39
N GLU A 300 9.62 -6.79 -5.17
CA GLU A 300 10.83 -6.41 -4.45
C GLU A 300 12.11 -6.89 -5.14
N ALA A 301 12.11 -8.14 -5.59
CA ALA A 301 13.24 -8.70 -6.31
C ALA A 301 13.52 -7.92 -7.61
N LEU A 302 12.46 -7.51 -8.34
CA LEU A 302 12.60 -6.67 -9.52
C LEU A 302 13.09 -5.27 -9.17
N LEU A 303 12.54 -4.62 -8.14
CA LEU A 303 12.98 -3.30 -7.69
C LEU A 303 14.47 -3.32 -7.31
N ASP A 304 14.91 -4.32 -6.57
CA ASP A 304 16.32 -4.49 -6.20
C ASP A 304 17.22 -4.72 -7.44
N ALA A 305 16.74 -5.48 -8.43
CA ALA A 305 17.47 -5.72 -9.68
C ALA A 305 17.56 -4.44 -10.53
N VAL A 306 16.47 -3.67 -10.65
CA VAL A 306 16.43 -2.38 -11.35
C VAL A 306 17.35 -1.36 -10.66
N GLN A 307 17.34 -1.32 -9.32
CA GLN A 307 18.21 -0.43 -8.54
C GLN A 307 19.69 -0.80 -8.73
N ARG A 308 20.06 -2.07 -8.63
CA ARG A 308 21.46 -2.55 -8.88
C ARG A 308 21.92 -2.21 -10.29
N ALA A 309 21.04 -2.30 -11.28
CA ALA A 309 21.36 -1.88 -12.65
C ALA A 309 21.44 -0.34 -12.84
N GLY A 310 21.24 0.46 -11.78
CA GLY A 310 21.22 1.92 -11.88
C GLY A 310 19.95 2.48 -12.54
N GLY A 311 18.86 1.69 -12.63
CA GLY A 311 17.59 2.08 -13.22
C GLY A 311 16.72 2.95 -12.32
N LEU A 312 16.90 2.82 -11.01
CA LEU A 312 16.26 3.65 -9.98
C LEU A 312 17.31 4.07 -8.94
N ARG A 313 17.09 5.21 -8.31
CA ARG A 313 17.96 5.73 -7.24
C ARG A 313 17.16 5.94 -5.96
N ASN A 314 17.53 5.23 -4.89
CA ASN A 314 17.01 5.52 -3.56
C ASN A 314 17.77 6.72 -2.98
N THR A 315 17.04 7.78 -2.59
CA THR A 315 17.63 9.02 -2.08
C THR A 315 18.02 8.92 -0.62
N LEU A 316 17.52 7.92 0.11
CA LEU A 316 17.88 7.65 1.51
C LEU A 316 19.17 6.84 1.65
N GLY A 317 19.75 6.38 0.54
CA GLY A 317 21.01 5.63 0.50
C GLY A 317 21.16 4.80 -0.77
N ARG A 318 22.32 4.83 -1.42
CA ARG A 318 22.53 4.17 -2.73
C ARG A 318 22.33 2.65 -2.68
N THR A 319 22.70 2.01 -1.57
CA THR A 319 22.58 0.56 -1.36
C THR A 319 21.33 0.18 -0.57
N ARG A 320 20.59 1.17 -0.02
CA ARG A 320 19.37 0.94 0.73
C ARG A 320 18.28 0.45 -0.21
N ARG A 321 17.66 -0.70 0.10
CA ARG A 321 16.49 -1.20 -0.60
C ARG A 321 15.31 -0.25 -0.40
N PHE A 322 14.43 -0.15 -1.40
CA PHE A 322 13.23 0.65 -1.26
C PHE A 322 12.27 0.04 -0.25
N ASP A 323 11.78 0.85 0.67
CA ASP A 323 10.60 0.54 1.47
C ASP A 323 9.34 0.60 0.57
N LEU A 324 8.32 -0.22 0.90
CA LEU A 324 7.04 -0.27 0.21
C LEU A 324 5.95 0.42 1.04
N TYR A 325 5.12 1.20 0.37
CA TYR A 325 3.93 1.83 0.92
C TYR A 325 2.73 1.33 0.12
N LEU A 326 1.87 0.51 0.75
CA LEU A 326 0.67 -0.02 0.12
C LEU A 326 -0.44 1.02 0.24
N THR A 327 -0.43 1.98 -0.68
CA THR A 327 -1.21 3.22 -0.61
C THR A 327 -2.65 3.09 -1.07
N GLU A 328 -3.04 1.92 -1.58
CA GLU A 328 -4.42 1.47 -1.75
C GLU A 328 -4.49 -0.05 -1.61
N TYR A 329 -5.43 -0.51 -0.78
CA TYR A 329 -5.76 -1.91 -0.66
C TYR A 329 -7.23 -2.09 -0.27
N GLY A 330 -7.93 -2.96 -0.96
CA GLY A 330 -9.33 -3.24 -0.67
C GLY A 330 -9.89 -4.38 -1.52
N TYR A 331 -11.08 -4.81 -1.14
CA TYR A 331 -11.90 -5.76 -1.87
C TYR A 331 -13.29 -5.18 -2.04
N GLN A 332 -13.76 -5.12 -3.26
CA GLN A 332 -15.14 -4.73 -3.53
C GLN A 332 -16.11 -5.80 -3.00
N THR A 333 -17.34 -5.42 -2.68
CA THR A 333 -18.33 -6.35 -2.14
C THR A 333 -19.51 -6.57 -3.08
N ASP A 334 -19.97 -7.82 -3.10
CA ASP A 334 -21.22 -8.24 -3.73
C ASP A 334 -22.22 -8.67 -2.61
N PRO A 335 -23.38 -8.01 -2.48
CA PRO A 335 -23.77 -6.80 -3.18
C PRO A 335 -22.95 -5.58 -2.82
N PRO A 336 -22.90 -4.49 -3.66
CA PRO A 336 -23.64 -4.33 -4.91
C PRO A 336 -22.84 -4.69 -6.17
N ASP A 337 -21.51 -4.90 -6.10
CA ASP A 337 -20.68 -5.17 -7.27
C ASP A 337 -20.63 -6.67 -7.62
N ARG A 338 -21.51 -7.10 -8.51
CA ARG A 338 -21.56 -8.49 -9.02
C ARG A 338 -20.37 -8.87 -9.91
N PHE A 339 -19.59 -7.91 -10.43
CA PHE A 339 -18.49 -8.16 -11.37
C PHE A 339 -17.15 -8.45 -10.68
N ALA A 340 -16.78 -7.60 -9.72
CA ALA A 340 -15.51 -7.69 -9.00
C ALA A 340 -15.68 -7.93 -7.49
N GLY A 341 -16.92 -7.91 -6.99
CA GLY A 341 -17.23 -8.03 -5.57
C GLY A 341 -17.06 -9.43 -5.01
N VAL A 342 -16.80 -9.50 -3.71
CA VAL A 342 -16.86 -10.70 -2.88
C VAL A 342 -17.87 -10.50 -1.77
N ARG A 343 -18.35 -11.57 -1.13
CA ARG A 343 -19.28 -11.42 0.00
C ARG A 343 -18.67 -10.53 1.10
N PRO A 344 -19.47 -9.67 1.79
CA PRO A 344 -18.94 -8.77 2.83
C PRO A 344 -18.16 -9.49 3.95
N GLN A 345 -18.56 -10.71 4.33
CA GLN A 345 -17.83 -11.53 5.30
C GLN A 345 -16.47 -11.99 4.76
N GLN A 346 -16.39 -12.25 3.44
CA GLN A 346 -15.14 -12.62 2.79
C GLN A 346 -14.21 -11.41 2.68
N GLN A 347 -14.73 -10.21 2.39
CA GLN A 347 -13.99 -8.95 2.47
C GLN A 347 -13.37 -8.79 3.86
N ALA A 348 -14.17 -8.87 4.93
CA ALA A 348 -13.70 -8.75 6.31
C ALA A 348 -12.58 -9.76 6.63
N ARG A 349 -12.73 -11.01 6.17
CA ARG A 349 -11.72 -12.05 6.36
C ARG A 349 -10.42 -11.71 5.62
N TRP A 350 -10.53 -11.30 4.37
CA TRP A 350 -9.35 -11.07 3.52
C TRP A 350 -8.62 -9.78 3.88
N LEU A 351 -9.30 -8.75 4.35
CA LEU A 351 -8.65 -7.55 4.88
C LEU A 351 -7.79 -7.88 6.13
N GLN A 352 -8.25 -8.76 7.01
CA GLN A 352 -7.46 -9.21 8.16
C GLN A 352 -6.25 -10.08 7.74
N GLN A 353 -6.42 -10.94 6.74
CA GLN A 353 -5.31 -11.71 6.15
C GLN A 353 -4.28 -10.76 5.50
N GLY A 354 -4.76 -9.77 4.74
CA GLY A 354 -3.91 -8.76 4.12
C GLY A 354 -3.11 -7.95 5.13
N ALA A 355 -3.74 -7.54 6.23
CA ALA A 355 -3.05 -6.83 7.33
C ALA A 355 -1.93 -7.69 7.95
N TYR A 356 -2.19 -8.98 8.16
CA TYR A 356 -1.16 -9.92 8.62
C TYR A 356 -0.02 -10.06 7.62
N MET A 357 -0.32 -10.17 6.31
CA MET A 357 0.69 -10.30 5.26
C MET A 357 1.55 -9.04 5.13
N ALA A 358 0.94 -7.86 5.18
CA ALA A 358 1.66 -6.58 5.19
C ALA A 358 2.57 -6.45 6.42
N TRP A 359 2.05 -6.82 7.62
CA TRP A 359 2.86 -6.83 8.83
C TRP A 359 4.05 -7.80 8.76
N ARG A 360 3.90 -8.96 8.09
CA ARG A 360 4.99 -9.94 7.94
C ARG A 360 6.15 -9.46 7.07
N ASP A 361 5.89 -8.53 6.18
CA ASP A 361 6.90 -8.05 5.23
C ASP A 361 7.68 -6.88 5.84
N PRO A 362 8.98 -7.04 6.12
CA PRO A 362 9.79 -6.01 6.78
C PRO A 362 10.00 -4.76 5.94
N ARG A 363 9.71 -4.80 4.63
CA ARG A 363 9.82 -3.64 3.74
C ARG A 363 8.54 -2.81 3.67
N VAL A 364 7.39 -3.36 4.09
CA VAL A 364 6.12 -2.64 4.09
C VAL A 364 6.05 -1.68 5.27
N ARG A 365 5.84 -0.40 4.99
CA ARG A 365 5.77 0.68 5.98
C ARG A 365 4.36 1.18 6.25
N ASN A 366 3.49 1.05 5.26
CA ASN A 366 2.12 1.54 5.33
C ASN A 366 1.18 0.55 4.63
N MET A 367 -0.05 0.45 5.13
CA MET A 367 -1.13 -0.26 4.45
C MET A 367 -2.41 0.56 4.56
N THR A 368 -2.88 1.07 3.43
CA THR A 368 -4.00 2.00 3.33
C THR A 368 -5.27 1.28 2.86
N GLN A 369 -6.32 1.32 3.66
CA GLN A 369 -7.66 0.90 3.27
C GLN A 369 -8.23 1.83 2.20
N TYR A 370 -8.75 1.28 1.13
CA TYR A 370 -9.43 1.97 0.04
C TYR A 370 -10.85 1.44 -0.12
N VAL A 371 -11.93 2.12 0.09
CA VAL A 371 -12.25 3.43 0.65
C VAL A 371 -12.89 3.27 2.03
N TRP A 372 -13.39 4.37 2.66
CA TRP A 372 -14.15 4.33 3.92
C TRP A 372 -15.58 3.85 3.68
N ARG A 373 -16.23 4.47 2.69
CA ARG A 373 -17.62 4.18 2.32
C ARG A 373 -17.68 3.84 0.83
N ASP A 374 -18.56 2.89 0.49
CA ASP A 374 -18.81 2.56 -0.90
C ASP A 374 -19.24 3.78 -1.70
N GLU A 375 -18.69 3.90 -2.89
CA GLU A 375 -19.21 4.81 -3.90
C GLU A 375 -20.52 4.26 -4.47
N ARG A 376 -21.33 5.12 -5.09
CA ARG A 376 -22.51 4.69 -5.85
C ARG A 376 -22.06 3.80 -7.00
N THR A 377 -22.74 2.68 -7.15
CA THR A 377 -22.47 1.76 -8.28
C THR A 377 -23.00 2.40 -9.57
N GLY A 378 -22.09 2.73 -10.46
CA GLY A 378 -22.41 3.21 -11.81
C GLY A 378 -22.67 2.05 -12.79
N PRO A 379 -22.91 2.37 -14.07
CA PRO A 379 -23.04 1.37 -15.13
C PRO A 379 -21.83 0.43 -15.16
N ASN A 380 -22.08 -0.87 -15.42
CA ASN A 380 -21.05 -1.91 -15.49
C ASN A 380 -20.18 -2.07 -14.24
N GLY A 381 -20.70 -1.74 -13.05
CA GLY A 381 -19.97 -1.86 -11.79
C GLY A 381 -18.93 -0.74 -11.58
N ALA A 382 -19.06 0.38 -12.27
CA ALA A 382 -18.23 1.54 -12.03
C ALA A 382 -18.38 2.08 -10.61
N GLY A 383 -17.33 2.70 -10.06
CA GLY A 383 -17.22 3.09 -8.67
C GLY A 383 -16.57 2.01 -7.80
N TRP A 384 -16.20 2.39 -6.56
CA TRP A 384 -15.50 1.50 -5.65
C TRP A 384 -16.40 1.08 -4.48
N GLN A 385 -16.71 -0.21 -4.41
CA GLN A 385 -17.52 -0.81 -3.33
C GLN A 385 -16.65 -1.54 -2.31
N SER A 386 -15.42 -1.06 -2.12
CA SER A 386 -14.44 -1.62 -1.18
C SER A 386 -14.48 -1.01 0.21
N GLY A 387 -15.46 -0.16 0.50
CA GLY A 387 -15.64 0.53 1.77
C GLY A 387 -15.79 -0.40 2.97
N LEU A 388 -15.49 0.16 4.16
CA LEU A 388 -15.84 -0.45 5.44
C LEU A 388 -17.32 -0.23 5.79
N ARG A 389 -17.98 0.68 5.06
CA ARG A 389 -19.42 0.97 5.11
C ARG A 389 -20.02 0.85 3.73
N PHE A 390 -21.29 0.50 3.67
CA PHE A 390 -22.07 0.59 2.44
C PHE A 390 -22.33 2.05 2.04
N VAL A 391 -22.86 2.26 0.83
CA VAL A 391 -23.17 3.60 0.30
C VAL A 391 -24.18 4.37 1.18
N ASP A 392 -25.09 3.65 1.85
CA ASP A 392 -26.08 4.17 2.79
C ASP A 392 -25.55 4.33 4.23
N ASP A 393 -24.25 4.22 4.41
CA ASP A 393 -23.51 4.36 5.67
C ASP A 393 -23.69 3.20 6.66
N ARG A 394 -24.45 2.15 6.34
CA ARG A 394 -24.53 0.95 7.17
C ARG A 394 -23.15 0.27 7.27
N PRO A 395 -22.73 -0.20 8.46
CA PRO A 395 -21.45 -0.85 8.64
C PRO A 395 -21.39 -2.22 7.95
N LYS A 396 -20.27 -2.48 7.27
CA LYS A 396 -19.94 -3.83 6.80
C LYS A 396 -19.28 -4.65 7.92
N PRO A 397 -19.24 -6.00 7.84
CA PRO A 397 -18.49 -6.83 8.77
C PRO A 397 -17.01 -6.42 8.91
N ALA A 398 -16.42 -5.87 7.85
CA ALA A 398 -15.05 -5.38 7.82
C ALA A 398 -14.81 -4.22 8.81
N LEU A 399 -15.78 -3.33 9.02
CA LEU A 399 -15.68 -2.23 9.99
C LEU A 399 -15.49 -2.75 11.42
N ARG A 400 -16.21 -3.82 11.81
CA ARG A 400 -16.06 -4.44 13.12
C ARG A 400 -14.68 -5.05 13.35
N SER A 401 -14.10 -5.67 12.32
CA SER A 401 -12.80 -6.33 12.41
C SER A 401 -11.62 -5.40 12.19
N PHE A 402 -11.84 -4.21 11.63
CA PHE A 402 -10.77 -3.26 11.32
C PHE A 402 -9.94 -2.83 12.54
N PRO A 403 -10.53 -2.50 13.72
CA PRO A 403 -9.76 -2.12 14.90
C PRO A 403 -9.13 -3.31 15.64
N GLN A 404 -9.44 -4.55 15.27
CA GLN A 404 -8.98 -5.75 15.96
C GLN A 404 -8.74 -6.94 15.01
N PRO A 405 -7.90 -6.74 13.94
CA PRO A 405 -7.65 -7.82 13.00
C PRO A 405 -6.94 -9.00 13.66
N PHE A 406 -7.34 -10.21 13.26
CA PHE A 406 -6.79 -11.45 13.78
C PHE A 406 -6.57 -12.46 12.67
N TRP A 407 -5.41 -13.09 12.66
CA TRP A 407 -5.06 -14.12 11.69
C TRP A 407 -4.32 -15.29 12.34
N ALA A 408 -4.47 -16.46 11.74
CA ALA A 408 -3.77 -17.68 12.13
C ALA A 408 -3.00 -18.22 10.90
N ASP A 409 -1.67 -18.16 10.97
CA ASP A 409 -0.79 -18.64 9.91
C ASP A 409 -0.29 -20.05 10.23
N ARG A 410 -0.53 -20.99 9.32
CA ARG A 410 -0.16 -22.40 9.41
C ARG A 410 1.16 -22.76 8.72
N THR A 411 1.82 -21.80 8.10
CA THR A 411 3.04 -22.03 7.31
C THR A 411 4.28 -22.33 8.15
N VAL A 412 4.18 -22.26 9.49
CA VAL A 412 5.34 -22.34 10.40
C VAL A 412 5.78 -23.78 10.69
N ALA A 413 4.86 -24.72 10.77
CA ALA A 413 5.12 -26.17 10.89
C ALA A 413 3.82 -26.96 10.73
N ARG A 414 3.91 -28.24 10.34
CA ARG A 414 2.72 -29.09 10.08
C ARG A 414 1.76 -29.25 11.26
N ARG A 415 2.23 -29.07 12.52
CA ARG A 415 1.44 -29.21 13.76
C ARG A 415 1.47 -27.94 14.62
N ALA A 416 1.85 -26.81 14.07
CA ALA A 416 1.87 -25.53 14.77
C ALA A 416 1.23 -24.43 13.91
N ALA A 417 0.72 -23.40 14.59
CA ALA A 417 0.27 -22.17 13.93
C ALA A 417 0.85 -20.97 14.68
N ARG A 418 1.08 -19.88 13.95
CA ARG A 418 1.30 -18.57 14.53
C ARG A 418 -0.04 -17.84 14.54
N LEU A 419 -0.51 -17.48 15.72
CA LEU A 419 -1.60 -16.54 15.89
C LEU A 419 -0.98 -15.14 15.88
N TRP A 420 -1.57 -14.24 15.13
CA TRP A 420 -1.24 -12.82 15.06
C TRP A 420 -2.50 -12.02 15.32
N GLY A 421 -2.42 -10.97 16.12
CA GLY A 421 -3.51 -10.03 16.32
C GLY A 421 -2.98 -8.64 16.54
N GLN A 422 -3.81 -7.65 16.23
CA GLN A 422 -3.53 -6.24 16.49
C GLN A 422 -4.74 -5.57 17.14
N VAL A 423 -4.50 -4.69 18.09
CA VAL A 423 -5.48 -3.75 18.64
C VAL A 423 -5.18 -2.36 18.10
N ARG A 424 -6.18 -1.69 17.57
CA ARG A 424 -6.11 -0.32 17.06
C ARG A 424 -7.06 0.58 17.83
N PRO A 425 -6.69 1.80 18.19
CA PRO A 425 -5.33 2.38 18.09
C PRO A 425 -4.26 1.54 18.75
N GLY A 426 -3.00 1.66 18.26
CA GLY A 426 -1.85 0.98 18.85
C GLY A 426 -1.65 1.31 20.32
N GLY A 427 -0.71 0.66 20.96
CA GLY A 427 -0.42 0.80 22.39
C GLY A 427 -0.35 -0.55 23.09
N SER A 428 0.10 -0.53 24.35
CA SER A 428 0.22 -1.73 25.16
C SER A 428 -1.12 -2.13 25.79
N HIS A 429 -1.88 -2.97 25.10
CA HIS A 429 -3.19 -3.47 25.55
C HIS A 429 -3.07 -4.86 26.18
N ALA A 430 -3.82 -5.10 27.27
CA ALA A 430 -3.98 -6.44 27.84
C ALA A 430 -4.94 -7.25 26.96
N VAL A 431 -4.47 -8.37 26.41
CA VAL A 431 -5.28 -9.27 25.58
C VAL A 431 -5.34 -10.67 26.14
N SER A 432 -6.48 -11.35 25.97
CA SER A 432 -6.67 -12.75 26.30
C SER A 432 -6.89 -13.57 25.04
N VAL A 433 -5.95 -14.42 24.69
CA VAL A 433 -6.11 -15.39 23.59
C VAL A 433 -6.95 -16.56 24.07
N GLN A 434 -7.99 -16.87 23.32
CA GLN A 434 -8.98 -17.90 23.69
C GLN A 434 -9.07 -18.95 22.58
N ARG A 435 -9.42 -20.18 22.99
CA ARG A 435 -9.74 -21.29 22.10
C ARG A 435 -11.08 -21.92 22.44
N ARG A 436 -11.67 -22.58 21.45
CA ARG A 436 -12.80 -23.50 21.65
C ARG A 436 -12.75 -24.67 20.67
N THR A 437 -13.38 -25.79 21.01
CA THR A 437 -13.69 -26.85 20.04
C THR A 437 -14.71 -26.29 19.03
N PRO A 438 -14.57 -26.56 17.73
CA PRO A 438 -15.58 -26.16 16.74
C PRO A 438 -16.98 -26.65 17.14
N GLY A 439 -17.98 -25.76 17.03
CA GLY A 439 -19.36 -26.03 17.45
C GLY A 439 -19.66 -25.74 18.93
N SER A 440 -18.65 -25.68 19.81
CA SER A 440 -18.85 -25.34 21.21
C SER A 440 -19.11 -23.83 21.40
N ALA A 441 -20.03 -23.48 22.30
CA ALA A 441 -20.24 -22.11 22.74
C ALA A 441 -19.13 -21.63 23.73
N ARG A 442 -18.50 -22.57 24.47
CA ARG A 442 -17.58 -22.28 25.55
C ARG A 442 -16.17 -21.92 25.05
N TRP A 443 -15.71 -20.71 25.39
CA TRP A 443 -14.34 -20.25 25.13
C TRP A 443 -13.48 -20.43 26.39
N THR A 444 -12.24 -20.92 26.19
CA THR A 444 -11.24 -21.07 27.26
C THR A 444 -10.06 -20.18 26.95
N THR A 445 -9.65 -19.36 27.92
CA THR A 445 -8.43 -18.55 27.81
C THR A 445 -7.21 -19.45 27.91
N ILE A 446 -6.33 -19.38 26.92
CA ILE A 446 -5.07 -20.17 26.85
C ILE A 446 -3.84 -19.32 27.16
N ARG A 447 -3.92 -18.01 26.97
CA ARG A 447 -2.83 -17.08 27.26
C ARG A 447 -3.38 -15.68 27.53
N ARG A 448 -2.80 -14.99 28.52
CA ARG A 448 -2.93 -13.55 28.71
C ARG A 448 -1.57 -12.92 28.41
N LEU A 449 -1.55 -11.82 27.68
CA LEU A 449 -0.33 -11.12 27.27
C LEU A 449 -0.63 -9.64 26.99
N ARG A 450 0.41 -8.86 26.76
CA ARG A 450 0.28 -7.46 26.33
C ARG A 450 0.75 -7.33 24.88
N THR A 451 0.11 -6.43 24.15
CA THR A 451 0.56 -6.04 22.81
C THR A 451 1.80 -5.14 22.90
N ASP A 452 2.53 -5.03 21.80
CA ASP A 452 3.61 -4.05 21.64
C ASP A 452 3.06 -2.61 21.45
N GLY A 453 3.95 -1.63 21.23
CA GLY A 453 3.57 -0.22 21.03
C GLY A 453 2.69 0.02 19.80
N ARG A 454 2.64 -0.89 18.83
CA ARG A 454 1.76 -0.85 17.65
C ARG A 454 0.49 -1.69 17.83
N GLY A 455 0.23 -2.13 19.05
CA GLY A 455 -0.93 -2.95 19.38
C GLY A 455 -0.83 -4.40 18.92
N VAL A 456 0.34 -4.88 18.49
CA VAL A 456 0.52 -6.21 17.90
C VAL A 456 0.94 -7.23 18.95
N PHE A 457 0.43 -8.45 18.82
CA PHE A 457 0.93 -9.63 19.51
C PHE A 457 1.06 -10.82 18.56
N THR A 458 1.92 -11.76 18.92
CA THR A 458 2.02 -13.08 18.28
C THR A 458 2.06 -14.17 19.32
N LEU A 459 1.49 -15.35 18.99
CA LEU A 459 1.53 -16.53 19.83
C LEU A 459 1.67 -17.79 18.98
N ARG A 460 2.64 -18.66 19.28
CA ARG A 460 2.72 -20.00 18.67
C ARG A 460 1.86 -20.97 19.45
N VAL A 461 1.06 -21.76 18.74
CA VAL A 461 0.19 -22.77 19.32
C VAL A 461 0.38 -24.11 18.62
N ALA A 462 0.32 -25.21 19.37
CA ALA A 462 0.25 -26.55 18.80
C ALA A 462 -1.16 -26.78 18.22
N VAL A 463 -1.23 -27.46 17.07
CA VAL A 463 -2.47 -27.76 16.35
C VAL A 463 -2.52 -29.25 16.07
N THR A 464 -3.14 -30.02 16.96
CA THR A 464 -3.30 -31.49 16.83
C THR A 464 -4.69 -31.88 16.35
N ARG A 465 -5.67 -30.98 16.46
CA ARG A 465 -7.08 -31.15 16.02
C ARG A 465 -7.63 -29.78 15.59
N PRO A 466 -8.77 -29.74 14.88
CA PRO A 466 -9.43 -28.47 14.55
C PRO A 466 -9.79 -27.69 15.83
N VAL A 467 -9.44 -26.40 15.86
CA VAL A 467 -9.70 -25.48 16.99
C VAL A 467 -10.04 -24.11 16.42
N ASP A 468 -11.04 -23.46 17.01
CA ASP A 468 -11.31 -22.05 16.77
C ASP A 468 -10.54 -21.20 17.79
N TYR A 469 -9.84 -20.16 17.31
CA TYR A 469 -9.12 -19.19 18.13
C TYR A 469 -9.71 -17.80 17.95
N ARG A 470 -9.67 -16.97 18.99
CA ARG A 470 -9.91 -15.53 18.98
C ARG A 470 -9.07 -14.86 20.05
N PHE A 471 -9.00 -13.54 20.06
CA PHE A 471 -8.58 -12.79 21.24
C PHE A 471 -9.68 -11.86 21.71
N THR A 472 -9.61 -11.50 23.01
CA THR A 472 -10.48 -10.51 23.63
C THR A 472 -9.63 -9.45 24.31
N TRP A 473 -10.16 -8.23 24.39
CA TRP A 473 -9.53 -7.09 25.02
C TRP A 473 -10.57 -6.07 25.51
N ARG A 474 -10.13 -5.09 26.27
CA ARG A 474 -10.94 -3.95 26.72
C ARG A 474 -10.21 -2.66 26.42
N GLU A 475 -10.92 -1.64 26.06
CA GLU A 475 -10.36 -0.32 25.75
C GLU A 475 -9.80 0.34 27.02
N THR A 476 -10.60 0.29 28.09
CA THR A 476 -10.22 0.72 29.45
C THR A 476 -10.68 -0.33 30.49
N PRO A 477 -10.12 -0.33 31.71
CA PRO A 477 -10.68 -1.11 32.82
C PRO A 477 -12.17 -0.78 32.98
N GLY A 478 -13.03 -1.82 33.04
CA GLY A 478 -14.48 -1.64 33.12
C GLY A 478 -15.24 -1.52 31.81
N ALA A 479 -14.58 -1.18 30.69
CA ALA A 479 -15.23 -1.14 29.39
C ALA A 479 -15.73 -2.53 28.94
N ALA A 480 -16.68 -2.55 28.01
CA ALA A 480 -17.19 -3.78 27.42
C ALA A 480 -16.06 -4.62 26.79
N VAL A 481 -16.14 -5.93 26.93
CA VAL A 481 -15.20 -6.85 26.28
C VAL A 481 -15.43 -6.83 24.77
N ARG A 482 -14.39 -6.48 24.02
CA ARG A 482 -14.34 -6.64 22.57
C ARG A 482 -13.70 -7.97 22.23
N ALA A 483 -14.13 -8.59 21.12
CA ALA A 483 -13.58 -9.86 20.64
C ALA A 483 -13.30 -9.78 19.14
N SER A 484 -12.13 -10.30 18.73
CA SER A 484 -11.82 -10.48 17.32
C SER A 484 -12.73 -11.53 16.68
N ASP A 485 -12.78 -11.52 15.36
CA ASP A 485 -13.41 -12.60 14.60
C ASP A 485 -12.66 -13.93 14.87
N PRO A 486 -13.39 -15.05 15.04
CA PRO A 486 -12.73 -16.32 15.25
C PRO A 486 -12.05 -16.84 13.99
N ARG A 487 -10.94 -17.56 14.17
CA ARG A 487 -10.22 -18.25 13.10
C ARG A 487 -10.10 -19.74 13.41
N ARG A 488 -10.63 -20.55 12.50
CA ARG A 488 -10.47 -22.02 12.58
C ARG A 488 -9.10 -22.42 12.07
N VAL A 489 -8.40 -23.20 12.86
CA VAL A 489 -7.13 -23.81 12.52
C VAL A 489 -7.28 -25.33 12.65
N ALA A 490 -6.85 -26.06 11.63
CA ALA A 490 -6.85 -27.52 11.61
C ALA A 490 -5.46 -28.04 11.27
N PRO A 491 -5.07 -29.25 11.72
CA PRO A 491 -3.83 -29.88 11.27
C PRO A 491 -3.79 -30.00 9.76
N VAL A 492 -2.62 -29.77 9.14
CA VAL A 492 -2.40 -30.11 7.74
C VAL A 492 -2.20 -31.61 7.69
N ARG A 493 -3.10 -32.34 7.01
CA ARG A 493 -2.90 -33.78 6.72
C ARG A 493 -1.63 -33.86 5.86
N GLY A 494 -0.65 -34.66 6.29
CA GLY A 494 0.49 -35.00 5.46
C GLY A 494 0.00 -35.64 4.16
N ARG A 495 0.48 -35.14 3.01
CA ARG A 495 0.43 -35.94 1.77
C ARG A 495 1.52 -36.98 1.82
#